data_5421094775433aa667fee88e1b396ca2
#
_entry.id   5421094775433aa667fee88e1b396ca2
#
_cell.length_a   1.000
_cell.length_b   1.000
_cell.length_c   1.000
_cell.angle_alpha   90.00
_cell.angle_beta   90.00
_cell.angle_gamma   90.00
#
_symmetry.space_group_name_H-M   'P 1'
#
loop_
_entity.id
_entity.type
_entity.pdbx_description
1 polymer ?
#
loop_
_entity_poly.entity_id
_entity_poly.type
_entity_poly.pdbx_seq_one_letter_code
_entity_poly.pdbx_strand_id
1 'polypeptide(L)'
;EIHGCLVGSEMCIREREILARLLDGSEFDEFKARYAETLVCGVGHIHGHRVGVVANNGILFAESARKGAHFIQLCDRRSIPLLFLQNVTGFMVGKSYEHGGIARDGAKMVNAVASASVPKLTIITGGAFGAGNYAMCGRAYSPRFLFSWPNARISVMGGEQAAQVLATVRQGGLDARGDECDPDDKAAFMDGIRARYDAEGHPYYASARLWDDGVIDPAQTRDVLGLALAVCHHGQGSPEVRSDFGIFRM
;
A
#
# COMPACT_ATOMS: atom_id res chain seq x y z
N GLU A 1 -4.36 3.24 -24.42
CA GLU A 1 -2.89 3.39 -24.59
C GLU A 1 -2.23 4.24 -23.48
N ILE A 2 -2.66 4.08 -22.23
CA ILE A 2 -2.03 4.74 -21.06
C ILE A 2 -1.19 3.73 -20.25
N HIS A 3 -1.03 2.51 -20.72
CA HIS A 3 -0.33 1.45 -20.00
C HIS A 3 1.21 1.59 -19.95
N GLY A 4 1.81 2.51 -20.71
CA GLY A 4 3.26 2.63 -20.84
C GLY A 4 3.95 3.67 -19.96
N CYS A 5 3.22 4.56 -19.28
CA CYS A 5 3.81 5.77 -18.70
C CYS A 5 3.84 5.84 -17.16
N LEU A 6 3.37 4.83 -16.45
CA LEU A 6 3.30 4.85 -14.98
C LEU A 6 4.27 3.90 -14.27
N VAL A 7 5.11 3.21 -15.03
CA VAL A 7 6.12 2.30 -14.47
C VAL A 7 7.50 2.85 -14.82
N GLY A 8 8.03 3.70 -13.98
CA GLY A 8 9.45 3.99 -13.99
C GLY A 8 10.20 2.66 -13.75
N SER A 9 11.34 2.47 -14.39
CA SER A 9 12.17 1.25 -14.37
C SER A 9 12.62 0.80 -12.98
N GLU A 10 12.33 1.56 -11.94
CA GLU A 10 12.70 1.28 -10.54
C GLU A 10 11.59 0.59 -9.71
N MET A 11 10.37 0.43 -10.25
CA MET A 11 9.25 -0.21 -9.55
C MET A 11 9.09 -1.71 -9.84
N CYS A 12 10.06 -2.34 -10.49
CA CYS A 12 10.00 -3.76 -10.84
C CYS A 12 10.60 -4.70 -9.79
N ILE A 13 10.48 -4.38 -8.50
CA ILE A 13 10.73 -5.39 -7.47
C ILE A 13 9.51 -6.30 -7.47
N ARG A 14 9.68 -7.52 -7.96
CA ARG A 14 8.61 -8.52 -7.95
C ARG A 14 8.37 -8.95 -6.51
N GLU A 15 7.15 -8.78 -6.00
CA GLU A 15 6.78 -9.12 -4.62
C GLU A 15 7.16 -10.56 -4.26
N ARG A 16 7.03 -11.49 -5.22
CA ARG A 16 7.44 -12.88 -5.01
C ARG A 16 8.95 -13.04 -4.78
N GLU A 17 9.79 -12.18 -5.36
CA GLU A 17 11.23 -12.16 -5.10
C GLU A 17 11.55 -11.67 -3.68
N ILE A 18 10.79 -10.70 -3.18
CA ILE A 18 10.87 -10.26 -1.79
C ILE A 18 10.43 -11.39 -0.87
N LEU A 19 9.28 -12.01 -1.13
CA LEU A 19 8.74 -13.09 -0.32
C LEU A 19 9.68 -14.29 -0.26
N ALA A 20 10.31 -14.66 -1.37
CA ALA A 20 11.30 -15.75 -1.41
C ALA A 20 12.49 -15.51 -0.46
N ARG A 21 12.81 -14.25 -0.14
CA ARG A 21 13.90 -13.89 0.79
C ARG A 21 13.41 -13.68 2.23
N LEU A 22 12.15 -13.35 2.41
CA LEU A 22 11.59 -13.13 3.74
C LEU A 22 11.09 -14.41 4.41
N LEU A 23 10.51 -15.31 3.62
CA LEU A 23 9.84 -16.50 4.15
C LEU A 23 10.82 -17.65 4.41
N ASP A 24 10.51 -18.44 5.42
CA ASP A 24 11.26 -19.63 5.79
C ASP A 24 11.24 -20.64 4.65
N GLY A 25 12.44 -21.08 4.24
CA GLY A 25 12.58 -22.02 3.12
C GLY A 25 12.08 -21.52 1.78
N SER A 26 11.75 -20.22 1.66
CA SER A 26 11.06 -19.62 0.50
C SER A 26 9.69 -20.26 0.24
N GLU A 27 9.09 -20.89 1.25
CA GLU A 27 7.79 -21.57 1.15
C GLU A 27 6.65 -20.56 1.27
N PHE A 28 5.75 -20.57 0.28
CA PHE A 28 4.62 -19.67 0.21
C PHE A 28 3.39 -20.34 -0.38
N ASP A 29 2.35 -20.51 0.43
CA ASP A 29 1.05 -21.03 0.00
C ASP A 29 0.20 -19.89 -0.56
N GLU A 30 0.29 -19.65 -1.88
CA GLU A 30 -0.39 -18.53 -2.53
C GLU A 30 -1.91 -18.78 -2.67
N PHE A 31 -2.70 -17.86 -2.11
CA PHE A 31 -4.14 -17.84 -2.20
C PHE A 31 -4.62 -17.30 -3.53
N LYS A 32 -5.35 -18.10 -4.31
CA LYS A 32 -5.94 -17.71 -5.61
C LYS A 32 -4.93 -17.05 -6.55
N ALA A 33 -3.80 -17.72 -6.81
CA ALA A 33 -2.69 -17.19 -7.60
C ALA A 33 -3.10 -16.67 -9.00
N ARG A 34 -4.11 -17.30 -9.62
CA ARG A 34 -4.60 -16.95 -10.97
C ARG A 34 -5.72 -15.90 -10.97
N TYR A 35 -6.11 -15.37 -9.83
CA TYR A 35 -7.15 -14.37 -9.71
C TYR A 35 -6.57 -13.07 -9.14
N ALA A 36 -6.82 -11.94 -9.80
CA ALA A 36 -6.37 -10.62 -9.36
C ALA A 36 -4.85 -10.61 -9.08
N GLU A 37 -4.05 -10.83 -10.11
CA GLU A 37 -2.61 -11.06 -10.02
C GLU A 37 -1.80 -9.85 -9.53
N THR A 38 -2.39 -8.64 -9.58
CA THR A 38 -1.76 -7.42 -9.04
C THR A 38 -1.77 -7.37 -7.51
N LEU A 39 -2.44 -8.32 -6.85
CA LEU A 39 -2.39 -8.50 -5.40
C LEU A 39 -2.01 -9.95 -5.09
N VAL A 40 -0.86 -10.14 -4.47
CA VAL A 40 -0.38 -11.44 -4.00
C VAL A 40 -0.84 -11.63 -2.56
N CYS A 41 -1.59 -12.70 -2.31
CA CYS A 41 -2.04 -13.09 -0.98
C CYS A 41 -1.64 -14.54 -0.72
N GLY A 42 -1.23 -14.86 0.49
CA GLY A 42 -0.89 -16.23 0.85
C GLY A 42 -0.34 -16.35 2.25
N VAL A 43 -0.02 -17.57 2.68
CA VAL A 43 0.47 -17.88 4.01
C VAL A 43 1.89 -18.41 3.91
N GLY A 44 2.74 -18.01 4.84
CA GLY A 44 4.10 -18.50 4.99
C GLY A 44 4.54 -18.40 6.44
N HIS A 45 5.84 -18.57 6.67
CA HIS A 45 6.45 -18.44 8.00
C HIS A 45 7.65 -17.51 7.94
N ILE A 46 7.87 -16.74 8.99
CA ILE A 46 9.06 -15.91 9.21
C ILE A 46 9.60 -16.23 10.60
N HIS A 47 10.81 -16.74 10.69
CA HIS A 47 11.42 -17.22 11.94
C HIS A 47 10.50 -18.18 12.72
N GLY A 48 9.80 -19.08 12.00
CA GLY A 48 8.85 -20.03 12.56
C GLY A 48 7.45 -19.45 12.89
N HIS A 49 7.27 -18.14 12.85
CA HIS A 49 5.97 -17.50 13.07
C HIS A 49 5.12 -17.54 11.79
N ARG A 50 3.93 -18.12 11.89
CA ARG A 50 2.97 -18.11 10.78
C ARG A 50 2.49 -16.68 10.50
N VAL A 51 2.41 -16.31 9.23
CA VAL A 51 1.98 -14.98 8.79
C VAL A 51 1.18 -15.06 7.50
N GLY A 52 0.08 -14.31 7.43
CA GLY A 52 -0.67 -14.08 6.20
C GLY A 52 -0.11 -12.84 5.51
N VAL A 53 0.32 -12.99 4.27
CA VAL A 53 0.92 -11.91 3.48
C VAL A 53 -0.10 -11.31 2.53
N VAL A 54 -0.14 -9.99 2.46
CA VAL A 54 -0.86 -9.20 1.47
C VAL A 54 0.15 -8.26 0.82
N ALA A 55 0.59 -8.59 -0.39
CA ALA A 55 1.59 -7.83 -1.13
C ALA A 55 0.99 -7.32 -2.44
N ASN A 56 1.11 -6.04 -2.71
CA ASN A 56 0.61 -5.48 -3.96
C ASN A 56 1.75 -5.16 -4.92
N ASN A 57 1.47 -5.26 -6.21
CA ASN A 57 2.37 -4.96 -7.31
C ASN A 57 1.73 -3.88 -8.19
N GLY A 58 1.84 -2.61 -7.75
CA GLY A 58 1.35 -1.46 -8.49
C GLY A 58 -0.11 -1.09 -8.19
N ILE A 59 -0.96 -1.18 -9.21
CA ILE A 59 -2.35 -0.69 -9.14
C ILE A 59 -3.29 -1.73 -8.51
N LEU A 60 -4.20 -1.27 -7.65
CA LEU A 60 -5.29 -2.08 -7.11
C LEU A 60 -6.53 -1.98 -7.98
N PHE A 61 -7.03 -3.12 -8.45
CA PHE A 61 -8.29 -3.25 -9.18
C PHE A 61 -9.42 -3.72 -8.25
N ALA A 62 -10.65 -3.71 -8.75
CA ALA A 62 -11.82 -4.16 -7.98
C ALA A 62 -11.68 -5.63 -7.52
N GLU A 63 -11.22 -6.50 -8.42
CA GLU A 63 -10.95 -7.91 -8.11
C GLU A 63 -9.82 -8.08 -7.11
N SER A 64 -8.77 -7.23 -7.16
CA SER A 64 -7.68 -7.24 -6.18
C SER A 64 -8.20 -6.88 -4.79
N ALA A 65 -9.06 -5.86 -4.71
CA ALA A 65 -9.71 -5.47 -3.46
C ALA A 65 -10.59 -6.57 -2.88
N ARG A 66 -11.38 -7.28 -3.72
CA ARG A 66 -12.19 -8.43 -3.28
C ARG A 66 -11.33 -9.58 -2.77
N LYS A 67 -10.23 -9.91 -3.49
CA LYS A 67 -9.27 -10.94 -3.07
C LYS A 67 -8.68 -10.60 -1.72
N GLY A 68 -8.18 -9.36 -1.57
CA GLY A 68 -7.58 -8.86 -0.32
C GLY A 68 -8.56 -8.89 0.85
N ALA A 69 -9.78 -8.36 0.66
CA ALA A 69 -10.82 -8.36 1.69
C ALA A 69 -11.13 -9.78 2.18
N HIS A 70 -11.32 -10.72 1.24
CA HIS A 70 -11.60 -12.12 1.59
C HIS A 70 -10.42 -12.77 2.34
N PHE A 71 -9.19 -12.58 1.87
CA PHE A 71 -8.01 -13.17 2.48
C PHE A 71 -7.76 -12.61 3.90
N ILE A 72 -7.91 -11.31 4.09
CA ILE A 72 -7.78 -10.65 5.41
C ILE A 72 -8.77 -11.26 6.40
N GLN A 73 -10.05 -11.43 6.01
CA GLN A 73 -11.06 -12.07 6.86
C GLN A 73 -10.71 -13.53 7.20
N LEU A 74 -10.16 -14.28 6.24
CA LEU A 74 -9.73 -15.65 6.49
C LEU A 74 -8.59 -15.73 7.51
N CYS A 75 -7.61 -14.82 7.41
CA CYS A 75 -6.51 -14.73 8.37
C CYS A 75 -7.02 -14.32 9.76
N ASP A 76 -7.88 -13.31 9.83
CA ASP A 76 -8.42 -12.81 11.09
C ASP A 76 -9.20 -13.91 11.85
N ARG A 77 -10.08 -14.63 11.16
CA ARG A 77 -10.84 -15.75 11.75
C ARG A 77 -9.98 -16.93 12.20
N ARG A 78 -8.76 -17.04 11.73
CA ARG A 78 -7.77 -18.07 12.07
C ARG A 78 -6.68 -17.59 13.01
N SER A 79 -6.81 -16.36 13.50
CA SER A 79 -5.81 -15.72 14.36
C SER A 79 -4.40 -15.71 13.74
N ILE A 80 -4.32 -15.52 12.41
CA ILE A 80 -3.07 -15.42 11.68
C ILE A 80 -2.69 -13.95 11.55
N PRO A 81 -1.55 -13.49 12.11
CA PRO A 81 -1.06 -12.13 11.91
C PRO A 81 -0.90 -11.79 10.44
N LEU A 82 -1.12 -10.53 10.09
CA LEU A 82 -1.04 -10.04 8.71
C LEU A 82 0.23 -9.21 8.48
N LEU A 83 0.91 -9.48 7.38
CA LEU A 83 2.00 -8.68 6.83
C LEU A 83 1.56 -8.03 5.53
N PHE A 84 1.63 -6.70 5.47
CA PHE A 84 1.38 -5.91 4.28
C PHE A 84 2.70 -5.44 3.69
N LEU A 85 2.96 -5.76 2.43
CA LEU A 85 4.06 -5.22 1.65
C LEU A 85 3.49 -4.18 0.68
N GLN A 86 3.78 -2.91 0.93
CA GLN A 86 3.23 -1.81 0.15
C GLN A 86 4.18 -1.35 -0.95
N ASN A 87 3.74 -1.51 -2.19
CA ASN A 87 4.27 -0.83 -3.36
C ASN A 87 3.09 -0.41 -4.24
N VAL A 88 2.26 0.49 -3.72
CA VAL A 88 0.96 0.82 -4.29
C VAL A 88 0.93 2.23 -4.87
N THR A 89 0.55 2.31 -6.16
CA THR A 89 0.33 3.59 -6.85
C THR A 89 -1.08 4.15 -6.61
N GLY A 90 -2.02 3.31 -6.19
CA GLY A 90 -3.40 3.67 -5.89
C GLY A 90 -4.39 2.62 -6.39
N PHE A 91 -5.66 2.91 -6.24
CA PHE A 91 -6.73 2.20 -6.95
C PHE A 91 -6.82 2.68 -8.39
N MET A 92 -7.21 1.78 -9.29
CA MET A 92 -7.46 2.13 -10.68
C MET A 92 -8.58 3.18 -10.78
N VAL A 93 -8.36 4.17 -11.62
CA VAL A 93 -9.32 5.27 -11.85
C VAL A 93 -9.84 5.23 -13.28
N GLY A 94 -11.00 5.82 -13.51
CA GLY A 94 -11.61 5.96 -14.83
C GLY A 94 -13.05 5.49 -14.85
N LYS A 95 -13.84 6.05 -15.77
CA LYS A 95 -15.30 5.87 -15.85
C LYS A 95 -15.74 4.40 -15.89
N SER A 96 -15.04 3.55 -16.63
CA SER A 96 -15.35 2.12 -16.73
C SER A 96 -15.13 1.38 -15.40
N TYR A 97 -14.07 1.72 -14.67
CA TYR A 97 -13.75 1.13 -13.37
C TYR A 97 -14.69 1.63 -12.29
N GLU A 98 -15.06 2.92 -12.32
CA GLU A 98 -16.07 3.51 -11.41
C GLU A 98 -17.42 2.82 -11.58
N HIS A 99 -17.88 2.66 -12.82
CA HIS A 99 -19.12 1.93 -13.13
C HIS A 99 -19.01 0.44 -12.79
N GLY A 100 -17.82 -0.16 -12.90
CA GLY A 100 -17.51 -1.53 -12.50
C GLY A 100 -17.53 -1.76 -10.99
N GLY A 101 -17.62 -0.70 -10.19
CA GLY A 101 -17.78 -0.77 -8.73
C GLY A 101 -16.47 -0.81 -7.95
N ILE A 102 -15.39 -0.21 -8.47
CA ILE A 102 -14.10 -0.17 -7.78
C ILE A 102 -14.19 0.52 -6.41
N ALA A 103 -14.99 1.58 -6.29
CA ALA A 103 -15.18 2.27 -5.01
C ALA A 103 -15.84 1.35 -3.97
N ARG A 104 -16.89 0.61 -4.36
CA ARG A 104 -17.58 -0.37 -3.51
C ARG A 104 -16.63 -1.50 -3.07
N ASP A 105 -15.88 -2.05 -4.01
CA ASP A 105 -15.00 -3.20 -3.74
C ASP A 105 -13.73 -2.76 -2.99
N GLY A 106 -13.18 -1.58 -3.30
CA GLY A 106 -12.12 -0.95 -2.53
C GLY A 106 -12.52 -0.69 -1.07
N ALA A 107 -13.73 -0.18 -0.85
CA ALA A 107 -14.27 0.02 0.50
C ALA A 107 -14.36 -1.28 1.30
N LYS A 108 -14.63 -2.44 0.68
CA LYS A 108 -14.61 -3.74 1.37
C LYS A 108 -13.22 -4.09 1.89
N MET A 109 -12.17 -3.86 1.08
CA MET A 109 -10.80 -4.13 1.50
C MET A 109 -10.38 -3.20 2.63
N VAL A 110 -10.66 -1.91 2.52
CA VAL A 110 -10.39 -0.92 3.56
C VAL A 110 -11.10 -1.29 4.86
N ASN A 111 -12.39 -1.69 4.78
CA ASN A 111 -13.15 -2.14 5.94
C ASN A 111 -12.57 -3.42 6.56
N ALA A 112 -12.14 -4.39 5.74
CA ALA A 112 -11.51 -5.61 6.23
C ALA A 112 -10.22 -5.30 7.00
N VAL A 113 -9.38 -4.39 6.47
CA VAL A 113 -8.16 -3.94 7.15
C VAL A 113 -8.47 -3.23 8.47
N ALA A 114 -9.47 -2.33 8.45
CA ALA A 114 -9.87 -1.56 9.63
C ALA A 114 -10.43 -2.44 10.75
N SER A 115 -11.21 -3.48 10.38
CA SER A 115 -11.92 -4.35 11.32
C SER A 115 -11.11 -5.56 11.78
N ALA A 116 -10.01 -5.90 11.10
CA ALA A 116 -9.16 -7.03 11.49
C ALA A 116 -8.55 -6.80 12.88
N SER A 117 -8.73 -7.77 13.77
CA SER A 117 -8.26 -7.76 15.15
C SER A 117 -6.86 -8.36 15.33
N VAL A 118 -6.44 -9.21 14.39
CA VAL A 118 -5.10 -9.80 14.42
C VAL A 118 -4.00 -8.72 14.27
N PRO A 119 -2.81 -8.98 14.82
CA PRO A 119 -1.67 -8.10 14.60
C PRO A 119 -1.42 -7.84 13.11
N LYS A 120 -1.27 -6.57 12.75
CA LYS A 120 -0.95 -6.10 11.40
C LYS A 120 0.43 -5.48 11.41
N LEU A 121 1.29 -5.92 10.51
CA LEU A 121 2.61 -5.36 10.25
C LEU A 121 2.64 -4.81 8.84
N THR A 122 3.31 -3.69 8.63
CA THR A 122 3.39 -3.06 7.31
C THR A 122 4.83 -2.71 6.99
N ILE A 123 5.27 -3.06 5.79
CA ILE A 123 6.53 -2.59 5.20
C ILE A 123 6.20 -1.80 3.93
N ILE A 124 6.62 -0.55 3.87
CA ILE A 124 6.55 0.26 2.65
C ILE A 124 7.82 -0.02 1.86
N THR A 125 7.71 -0.84 0.81
CA THR A 125 8.83 -1.28 -0.04
C THR A 125 9.08 -0.38 -1.24
N GLY A 126 8.12 0.52 -1.53
CA GLY A 126 8.14 1.44 -2.66
C GLY A 126 7.10 2.54 -2.49
N GLY A 127 6.22 2.71 -3.46
CA GLY A 127 5.15 3.69 -3.39
C GLY A 127 4.06 3.34 -2.36
N ALA A 128 3.52 4.35 -1.69
CA ALA A 128 2.36 4.23 -0.79
C ALA A 128 1.47 5.48 -0.95
N PHE A 129 0.56 5.44 -1.94
CA PHE A 129 -0.18 6.62 -2.36
C PHE A 129 -1.68 6.51 -2.12
N GLY A 130 -2.26 7.60 -1.60
CA GLY A 130 -3.69 7.84 -1.50
C GLY A 130 -4.47 6.73 -0.80
N ALA A 131 -5.63 6.38 -1.34
CA ALA A 131 -6.50 5.32 -0.80
C ALA A 131 -5.87 3.92 -0.89
N GLY A 132 -4.87 3.69 -1.74
CA GLY A 132 -4.09 2.47 -1.78
C GLY A 132 -3.33 2.22 -0.48
N ASN A 133 -2.75 3.28 0.11
CA ASN A 133 -2.12 3.20 1.43
C ASN A 133 -3.11 2.72 2.51
N TYR A 134 -4.38 3.15 2.44
CA TYR A 134 -5.42 2.71 3.37
C TYR A 134 -5.74 1.22 3.21
N ALA A 135 -5.95 0.77 1.98
CA ALA A 135 -6.25 -0.63 1.69
C ALA A 135 -5.09 -1.57 2.05
N MET A 136 -3.86 -1.07 2.07
CA MET A 136 -2.65 -1.81 2.40
C MET A 136 -2.15 -1.54 3.84
N CYS A 137 -3.06 -1.19 4.75
CA CYS A 137 -2.78 -1.00 6.16
C CYS A 137 -1.70 0.06 6.47
N GLY A 138 -1.89 1.28 5.95
CA GLY A 138 -1.07 2.42 6.36
C GLY A 138 -1.29 2.82 7.82
N ARG A 139 -0.57 3.83 8.30
CA ARG A 139 -0.57 4.26 9.71
C ARG A 139 -1.98 4.52 10.25
N ALA A 140 -2.91 5.05 9.44
CA ALA A 140 -4.28 5.34 9.85
C ALA A 140 -5.07 4.10 10.31
N TYR A 141 -4.66 2.90 9.91
CA TYR A 141 -5.30 1.63 10.28
C TYR A 141 -4.57 0.86 11.36
N SER A 142 -3.74 1.58 12.13
CA SER A 142 -3.10 1.10 13.37
C SER A 142 -2.37 -0.24 13.21
N PRO A 143 -1.43 -0.38 12.25
CA PRO A 143 -0.54 -1.52 12.29
C PRO A 143 0.23 -1.53 13.61
N ARG A 144 0.55 -2.72 14.13
CA ARG A 144 1.41 -2.85 15.32
C ARG A 144 2.80 -2.31 15.08
N PHE A 145 3.30 -2.54 13.84
CA PHE A 145 4.56 -1.99 13.36
C PHE A 145 4.40 -1.58 11.90
N LEU A 146 4.96 -0.44 11.56
CA LEU A 146 5.08 0.05 10.19
C LEU A 146 6.50 0.53 9.96
N PHE A 147 7.19 -0.08 9.01
CA PHE A 147 8.54 0.30 8.63
C PHE A 147 8.59 0.72 7.16
N SER A 148 9.55 1.58 6.84
CA SER A 148 9.78 2.03 5.46
C SER A 148 11.16 1.58 4.99
N TRP A 149 11.30 1.22 3.72
CA TRP A 149 12.60 1.11 3.06
C TRP A 149 13.13 2.49 2.64
N PRO A 150 14.45 2.67 2.43
CA PRO A 150 15.02 3.96 2.05
C PRO A 150 14.50 4.54 0.74
N ASN A 151 14.05 3.68 -0.18
CA ASN A 151 13.45 4.06 -1.46
C ASN A 151 11.94 4.29 -1.39
N ALA A 152 11.31 4.11 -0.22
CA ALA A 152 9.87 4.32 -0.05
C ALA A 152 9.46 5.76 -0.38
N ARG A 153 8.22 5.92 -0.85
CA ARG A 153 7.61 7.23 -1.06
C ARG A 153 6.16 7.18 -0.57
N ILE A 154 5.80 8.15 0.27
CA ILE A 154 4.45 8.26 0.81
C ILE A 154 3.88 9.64 0.52
N SER A 155 2.71 9.70 -0.10
CA SER A 155 1.95 10.94 -0.31
C SER A 155 0.51 10.65 -0.74
N VAL A 156 -0.25 11.71 -1.00
CA VAL A 156 -1.64 11.58 -1.51
C VAL A 156 -1.65 10.98 -2.92
N MET A 157 -0.68 11.35 -3.75
CA MET A 157 -0.48 10.84 -5.11
C MET A 157 1.00 10.98 -5.51
N GLY A 158 1.42 10.38 -6.61
CA GLY A 158 2.76 10.56 -7.14
C GLY A 158 3.03 12.02 -7.53
N GLY A 159 4.26 12.49 -7.33
CA GLY A 159 4.63 13.90 -7.58
C GLY A 159 4.38 14.36 -9.02
N GLU A 160 4.62 13.50 -10.00
CA GLU A 160 4.31 13.78 -11.41
C GLU A 160 2.81 13.98 -11.65
N GLN A 161 1.96 13.10 -11.10
CA GLN A 161 0.50 13.24 -11.18
C GLN A 161 0.02 14.51 -10.50
N ALA A 162 0.57 14.83 -9.32
CA ALA A 162 0.24 16.05 -8.60
C ALA A 162 0.60 17.30 -9.41
N ALA A 163 1.78 17.33 -10.03
CA ALA A 163 2.22 18.42 -10.87
C ALA A 163 1.27 18.64 -12.07
N GLN A 164 0.89 17.56 -12.76
CA GLN A 164 -0.02 17.62 -13.91
C GLN A 164 -1.43 18.10 -13.51
N VAL A 165 -2.00 17.54 -12.43
CA VAL A 165 -3.33 17.91 -11.95
C VAL A 165 -3.37 19.38 -11.53
N LEU A 166 -2.41 19.83 -10.72
CA LEU A 166 -2.36 21.21 -10.23
C LEU A 166 -2.07 22.21 -11.36
N ALA A 167 -1.23 21.84 -12.35
CA ALA A 167 -1.03 22.66 -13.54
C ALA A 167 -2.30 22.80 -14.37
N THR A 168 -3.09 21.72 -14.52
CA THR A 168 -4.38 21.75 -15.22
C THR A 168 -5.39 22.65 -14.50
N VAL A 169 -5.47 22.55 -13.17
CA VAL A 169 -6.36 23.41 -12.37
C VAL A 169 -5.95 24.87 -12.48
N ARG A 170 -4.63 25.18 -12.41
CA ARG A 170 -4.10 26.52 -12.59
C ARG A 170 -4.43 27.08 -13.98
N GLN A 171 -4.23 26.27 -15.03
CA GLN A 171 -4.57 26.64 -16.42
C GLN A 171 -6.05 26.99 -16.54
N GLY A 172 -6.96 26.13 -16.06
CA GLY A 172 -8.39 26.42 -16.09
C GLY A 172 -8.79 27.70 -15.34
N GLY A 173 -8.06 28.03 -14.27
CA GLY A 173 -8.26 29.30 -13.55
C GLY A 173 -7.77 30.53 -14.33
N LEU A 174 -6.70 30.42 -15.11
CA LEU A 174 -6.23 31.49 -15.99
C LEU A 174 -7.16 31.67 -17.19
N ASP A 175 -7.55 30.59 -17.84
CA ASP A 175 -8.49 30.59 -18.98
C ASP A 175 -9.82 31.27 -18.60
N ALA A 176 -10.33 31.02 -17.38
CA ALA A 176 -11.54 31.65 -16.88
C ALA A 176 -11.43 33.18 -16.66
N ARG A 177 -10.20 33.70 -16.54
CA ARG A 177 -9.91 35.15 -16.43
C ARG A 177 -9.51 35.79 -17.76
N GLY A 178 -9.32 34.98 -18.79
CA GLY A 178 -8.83 35.44 -20.10
C GLY A 178 -7.31 35.69 -20.12
N ASP A 179 -6.58 35.12 -19.14
CA ASP A 179 -5.12 35.24 -19.03
C ASP A 179 -4.46 34.09 -19.78
N GLU A 180 -3.35 34.34 -20.48
CA GLU A 180 -2.51 33.31 -21.10
C GLU A 180 -1.51 32.75 -20.09
N CYS A 181 -1.26 31.44 -20.15
CA CYS A 181 -0.25 30.80 -19.33
C CYS A 181 1.08 30.73 -20.11
N ASP A 182 2.12 31.37 -19.60
CA ASP A 182 3.46 31.22 -20.14
C ASP A 182 3.93 29.76 -19.95
N PRO A 183 4.41 29.08 -21.02
CA PRO A 183 4.96 27.73 -20.93
C PRO A 183 6.10 27.58 -19.91
N ASP A 184 6.96 28.57 -19.79
CA ASP A 184 8.09 28.56 -18.86
C ASP A 184 7.59 28.69 -17.41
N ASP A 185 6.62 29.53 -17.14
CA ASP A 185 5.95 29.64 -15.83
C ASP A 185 5.22 28.35 -15.44
N LYS A 186 4.61 27.65 -16.42
CA LYS A 186 3.97 26.37 -16.20
C LYS A 186 4.99 25.28 -15.83
N ALA A 187 6.11 25.22 -16.56
CA ALA A 187 7.17 24.27 -16.28
C ALA A 187 7.78 24.51 -14.88
N ALA A 188 8.12 25.74 -14.56
CA ALA A 188 8.66 26.11 -13.24
C ALA A 188 7.67 25.77 -12.09
N PHE A 189 6.38 26.01 -12.30
CA PHE A 189 5.35 25.61 -11.34
C PHE A 189 5.28 24.11 -11.12
N MET A 190 5.32 23.30 -12.19
CA MET A 190 5.32 21.84 -12.11
C MET A 190 6.57 21.31 -11.41
N ASP A 191 7.75 21.89 -11.70
CA ASP A 191 9.00 21.49 -11.06
C ASP A 191 9.02 21.80 -9.57
N GLY A 192 8.45 22.93 -9.16
CA GLY A 192 8.26 23.27 -7.75
C GLY A 192 7.40 22.26 -7.00
N ILE A 193 6.32 21.77 -7.65
CA ILE A 193 5.46 20.73 -7.08
C ILE A 193 6.21 19.39 -6.98
N ARG A 194 6.90 18.97 -8.03
CA ARG A 194 7.70 17.73 -8.04
C ARG A 194 8.73 17.75 -6.90
N ALA A 195 9.51 18.81 -6.80
CA ALA A 195 10.53 18.97 -5.76
C ALA A 195 9.94 18.89 -4.34
N ARG A 196 8.77 19.49 -4.13
CA ARG A 196 8.06 19.41 -2.84
C ARG A 196 7.60 18.00 -2.53
N TYR A 197 6.98 17.30 -3.50
CA TYR A 197 6.52 15.93 -3.31
C TYR A 197 7.68 14.96 -3.07
N ASP A 198 8.82 15.15 -3.74
CA ASP A 198 10.02 14.34 -3.53
C ASP A 198 10.61 14.56 -2.13
N ALA A 199 10.64 15.78 -1.65
CA ALA A 199 11.14 16.10 -0.31
C ALA A 199 10.19 15.60 0.79
N GLU A 200 8.89 15.89 0.68
CA GLU A 200 7.89 15.55 1.70
C GLU A 200 7.49 14.06 1.65
N GLY A 201 7.59 13.42 0.49
CA GLY A 201 7.32 12.00 0.31
C GLY A 201 8.47 11.08 0.74
N HIS A 202 9.62 11.64 1.10
CA HIS A 202 10.81 10.87 1.47
C HIS A 202 10.62 10.14 2.81
N PRO A 203 11.08 8.88 2.99
CA PRO A 203 10.86 8.13 4.23
C PRO A 203 11.46 8.79 5.46
N TYR A 204 12.60 9.47 5.35
CA TYR A 204 13.16 10.23 6.48
C TYR A 204 12.31 11.43 6.89
N TYR A 205 11.60 12.05 5.94
CA TYR A 205 10.64 13.10 6.25
C TYR A 205 9.45 12.55 7.04
N ALA A 206 8.93 11.38 6.63
CA ALA A 206 7.85 10.68 7.30
C ALA A 206 8.27 10.18 8.70
N SER A 207 9.45 9.56 8.80
CA SER A 207 9.99 9.01 10.04
C SER A 207 10.26 10.10 11.08
N ALA A 208 10.79 11.26 10.66
CA ALA A 208 10.97 12.43 11.53
C ALA A 208 9.65 12.99 12.11
N ARG A 209 8.50 12.56 11.55
CA ARG A 209 7.15 12.94 12.01
C ARG A 209 6.38 11.80 12.65
N LEU A 210 7.06 10.70 12.96
CA LEU A 210 6.48 9.50 13.57
C LEU A 210 5.36 8.87 12.72
N TRP A 211 5.44 8.98 11.39
CA TRP A 211 4.50 8.32 10.50
C TRP A 211 4.82 6.85 10.28
N ASP A 212 6.04 6.44 10.61
CA ASP A 212 6.47 5.04 10.71
C ASP A 212 7.20 4.78 12.03
N ASP A 213 7.58 3.54 12.26
CA ASP A 213 8.35 3.11 13.43
C ASP A 213 9.85 3.05 13.12
N GLY A 214 10.23 3.35 11.88
CA GLY A 214 11.61 3.49 11.45
C GLY A 214 11.85 3.13 9.98
N VAL A 215 12.98 3.62 9.48
CA VAL A 215 13.50 3.25 8.16
C VAL A 215 14.48 2.10 8.35
N ILE A 216 14.27 0.99 7.65
CA ILE A 216 15.06 -0.23 7.79
C ILE A 216 15.76 -0.59 6.48
N ASP A 217 16.95 -1.18 6.58
CA ASP A 217 17.62 -1.76 5.42
C ASP A 217 16.79 -2.95 4.89
N PRO A 218 16.54 -3.03 3.56
CA PRO A 218 15.89 -4.19 2.95
C PRO A 218 16.49 -5.53 3.37
N ALA A 219 17.81 -5.62 3.56
CA ALA A 219 18.49 -6.83 3.99
C ALA A 219 18.14 -7.26 5.42
N GLN A 220 17.75 -6.32 6.29
CA GLN A 220 17.38 -6.57 7.68
C GLN A 220 15.88 -6.87 7.86
N THR A 221 15.10 -6.74 6.80
CA THR A 221 13.62 -6.83 6.88
C THR A 221 13.15 -8.13 7.53
N ARG A 222 13.78 -9.26 7.18
CA ARG A 222 13.41 -10.57 7.74
C ARG A 222 13.59 -10.63 9.26
N ASP A 223 14.72 -10.15 9.76
CA ASP A 223 15.03 -10.19 11.20
C ASP A 223 14.14 -9.22 11.99
N VAL A 224 13.91 -8.02 11.44
CA VAL A 224 12.99 -7.03 12.02
C VAL A 224 11.56 -7.58 12.10
N LEU A 225 11.09 -8.23 11.04
CA LEU A 225 9.76 -8.87 11.03
C LEU A 225 9.67 -10.04 12.00
N GLY A 226 10.72 -10.87 12.10
CA GLY A 226 10.78 -11.97 13.06
C GLY A 226 10.64 -11.47 14.49
N LEU A 227 11.38 -10.42 14.86
CA LEU A 227 11.27 -9.78 16.17
C LEU A 227 9.88 -9.16 16.37
N ALA A 228 9.36 -8.44 15.40
CA ALA A 228 8.04 -7.81 15.50
C ALA A 228 6.92 -8.84 15.69
N LEU A 229 6.97 -9.97 14.96
CA LEU A 229 6.03 -11.09 15.13
C LEU A 229 6.15 -11.73 16.51
N ALA A 230 7.36 -11.94 17.02
CA ALA A 230 7.58 -12.45 18.37
C ALA A 230 6.96 -11.53 19.43
N VAL A 231 7.18 -10.22 19.32
CA VAL A 231 6.56 -9.21 20.22
C VAL A 231 5.03 -9.27 20.15
N CYS A 232 4.48 -9.35 18.94
CA CYS A 232 3.03 -9.48 18.75
C CYS A 232 2.48 -10.77 19.38
N HIS A 233 3.22 -11.88 19.30
CA HIS A 233 2.81 -13.17 19.84
C HIS A 233 2.76 -13.16 21.38
N HIS A 234 3.73 -12.53 22.01
CA HIS A 234 3.75 -12.36 23.48
C HIS A 234 2.63 -11.46 24.00
N GLY A 235 2.11 -10.55 23.19
CA GLY A 235 1.01 -9.65 23.54
C GLY A 235 -0.40 -10.27 23.41
N GLN A 236 -0.54 -11.49 22.92
CA GLN A 236 -1.84 -12.15 22.70
C GLN A 236 -2.53 -12.67 23.97
N GLY A 237 -2.03 -12.37 25.16
CA GLY A 237 -2.67 -12.71 26.43
C GLY A 237 -3.85 -11.80 26.86
N SER A 238 -4.23 -10.82 26.05
CA SER A 238 -5.40 -9.95 26.30
C SER A 238 -6.69 -10.60 25.78
N PRO A 239 -7.85 -10.33 26.41
CA PRO A 239 -9.11 -10.93 26.04
C PRO A 239 -9.41 -10.71 24.55
N GLU A 240 -9.94 -11.75 23.91
CA GLU A 240 -10.31 -11.77 22.49
C GLU A 240 -11.17 -10.55 22.14
N VAL A 241 -10.59 -9.60 21.43
CA VAL A 241 -11.37 -8.58 20.73
C VAL A 241 -11.91 -9.26 19.47
N ARG A 242 -13.20 -9.63 19.48
CA ARG A 242 -13.86 -10.15 18.29
C ARG A 242 -13.94 -9.05 17.23
N SER A 243 -13.46 -9.35 16.05
CA SER A 243 -13.70 -8.48 14.88
C SER A 243 -15.10 -8.75 14.33
N ASP A 244 -15.92 -7.71 14.28
CA ASP A 244 -17.24 -7.77 13.69
C ASP A 244 -17.18 -7.21 12.27
N PHE A 245 -16.89 -8.09 11.32
CA PHE A 245 -17.02 -7.72 9.90
C PHE A 245 -18.49 -7.66 9.51
N GLY A 246 -18.86 -6.62 8.76
CA GLY A 246 -20.13 -6.59 8.07
C GLY A 246 -20.24 -7.71 7.02
N ILE A 247 -21.45 -7.93 6.51
CA ILE A 247 -21.67 -8.90 5.43
C ILE A 247 -21.15 -8.31 4.12
N PHE A 248 -20.08 -8.89 3.60
CA PHE A 248 -19.54 -8.54 2.29
C PHE A 248 -20.15 -9.43 1.20
N ARG A 249 -20.82 -8.81 0.26
CA ARG A 249 -21.19 -9.47 -1.00
C ARG A 249 -20.00 -9.34 -1.96
N MET A 250 -19.39 -10.48 -2.28
CA MET A 250 -18.26 -10.57 -3.19
C MET A 250 -18.73 -10.64 -4.65
#